data_126402e2d5915d1ad4ed91fa800be3e0
#
_entry.id   126402e2d5915d1ad4ed91fa800be3e0
#
_cell.length_a   1.000
_cell.length_b   1.000
_cell.length_c   1.000
_cell.angle_alpha   90.00
_cell.angle_beta   90.00
_cell.angle_gamma   90.00
#
_symmetry.space_group_name_H-M   'P 1'
#
loop_
_entity.id
_entity.type
_entity.pdbx_description
1 polymer ?
#
loop_
_entity_poly.entity_id
_entity_poly.type
_entity_poly.pdbx_seq_one_letter_code
_entity_poly.pdbx_strand_id
1 'polypeptide(L)'
;MEFENNIPIYIQVINQIKKDIITGKLPMGAKLPSTRELAVLYHINPNTAGRVYKEMELQNMCYTKRGLGTFVTEDAAVFKALRESMAQEFISNFI
;
A
#
# COMPACT_ATOMS: atom_id res chain seq x y z
N MET A 1 -6.88 -11.76 5.45
CA MET A 1 -7.28 -11.29 4.10
C MET A 1 -7.29 -12.48 3.15
N GLU A 2 -8.37 -12.65 2.44
CA GLU A 2 -8.44 -13.69 1.40
C GLU A 2 -8.00 -13.09 0.07
N PHE A 3 -7.19 -13.85 -0.68
CA PHE A 3 -6.65 -13.39 -1.95
C PHE A 3 -7.39 -14.02 -3.13
N GLU A 4 -7.60 -13.25 -4.17
CA GLU A 4 -8.12 -13.74 -5.43
C GLU A 4 -7.02 -14.48 -6.21
N ASN A 5 -7.41 -15.52 -6.95
CA ASN A 5 -6.45 -16.39 -7.64
C ASN A 5 -5.86 -15.81 -8.92
N ASN A 6 -6.57 -14.86 -9.55
CA ASN A 6 -6.19 -14.32 -10.86
C ASN A 6 -5.49 -12.97 -10.80
N ILE A 7 -5.23 -12.45 -9.61
CA ILE A 7 -4.52 -11.19 -9.41
C ILE A 7 -3.29 -11.46 -8.55
N PRO A 8 -2.11 -10.96 -8.94
CA PRO A 8 -0.91 -11.13 -8.12
C PRO A 8 -1.13 -10.66 -6.68
N ILE A 9 -0.63 -11.44 -5.73
CA ILE A 9 -0.83 -11.15 -4.30
C ILE A 9 -0.29 -9.77 -3.93
N TYR A 10 0.89 -9.38 -4.45
CA TYR A 10 1.48 -8.09 -4.10
C TYR A 10 0.58 -6.91 -4.51
N ILE A 11 -0.13 -7.02 -5.63
CA ILE A 11 -1.06 -5.98 -6.08
C ILE A 11 -2.25 -5.89 -5.12
N GLN A 12 -2.78 -7.02 -4.67
CA GLN A 12 -3.90 -7.04 -3.72
C GLN A 12 -3.52 -6.41 -2.38
N VAL A 13 -2.30 -6.69 -1.90
CA VAL A 13 -1.80 -6.09 -0.66
C VAL A 13 -1.63 -4.57 -0.83
N ILE A 14 -1.04 -4.13 -1.93
CA ILE A 14 -0.88 -2.69 -2.22
C ILE A 14 -2.25 -2.00 -2.23
N ASN A 15 -3.24 -2.59 -2.88
CA ASN A 15 -4.58 -2.01 -2.95
C ASN A 15 -5.23 -1.90 -1.57
N GLN A 16 -5.02 -2.88 -0.70
CA GLN A 16 -5.52 -2.82 0.67
C GLN A 16 -4.83 -1.69 1.45
N ILE A 17 -3.52 -1.55 1.30
CA ILE A 17 -2.77 -0.47 1.96
C ILE A 17 -3.21 0.90 1.44
N LYS A 18 -3.41 1.04 0.12
CA LYS A 18 -3.97 2.26 -0.47
C LYS A 18 -5.29 2.64 0.19
N LYS A 19 -6.17 1.69 0.33
CA LYS A 19 -7.47 1.89 0.97
C LYS A 19 -7.30 2.36 2.41
N ASP A 20 -6.37 1.74 3.15
CA ASP A 20 -6.10 2.12 4.53
C ASP A 20 -5.53 3.54 4.64
N ILE A 21 -4.72 3.96 3.68
CA ILE A 21 -4.18 5.32 3.61
C ILE A 21 -5.31 6.32 3.32
N ILE A 22 -6.13 6.03 2.32
CA ILE A 22 -7.19 6.94 1.87
C ILE A 22 -8.28 7.12 2.94
N THR A 23 -8.60 6.05 3.66
CA THR A 23 -9.62 6.09 4.72
C THR A 23 -9.10 6.64 6.04
N GLY A 24 -7.80 6.95 6.13
CA GLY A 24 -7.20 7.48 7.35
C GLY A 24 -6.81 6.43 8.38
N LYS A 25 -7.01 5.16 8.10
CA LYS A 25 -6.56 4.08 8.96
C LYS A 25 -5.04 4.07 9.10
N LEU A 26 -4.34 4.43 8.00
CA LEU A 26 -2.91 4.69 7.99
C LEU A 26 -2.71 6.18 7.65
N PRO A 27 -2.56 7.06 8.65
CA PRO A 27 -2.39 8.49 8.39
C PRO A 27 -1.11 8.82 7.62
N MET A 28 -1.10 9.95 6.92
CA MET A 28 0.11 10.46 6.27
C MET A 28 1.24 10.58 7.30
N GLY A 29 2.44 10.13 6.93
CA GLY A 29 3.60 10.14 7.81
C GLY A 29 3.65 9.00 8.81
N ALA A 30 2.61 8.15 8.89
CA ALA A 30 2.59 7.04 9.82
C ALA A 30 3.65 6.00 9.45
N LYS A 31 4.26 5.40 10.47
CA LYS A 31 5.21 4.33 10.26
C LYS A 31 4.48 3.05 9.83
N LEU A 32 4.94 2.47 8.73
CA LEU A 32 4.43 1.21 8.22
C LEU A 32 5.12 0.03 8.92
N PRO A 33 4.49 -1.16 8.95
CA PRO A 33 5.16 -2.35 9.47
C PRO A 33 6.46 -2.62 8.72
N SER A 34 7.42 -3.27 9.37
CA SER A 34 8.60 -3.76 8.67
C SER A 34 8.19 -4.80 7.62
N THR A 35 9.10 -5.12 6.70
CA THR A 35 8.84 -6.16 5.69
C THR A 35 8.43 -7.48 6.34
N ARG A 36 9.11 -7.87 7.42
CA ARG A 36 8.77 -9.09 8.16
C ARG A 36 7.40 -9.01 8.81
N GLU A 37 7.12 -7.89 9.46
CA GLU A 37 5.81 -7.66 10.10
C GLU A 37 4.69 -7.68 9.06
N LEU A 38 4.92 -7.07 7.90
CA LEU A 38 3.96 -7.07 6.81
C LEU A 38 3.68 -8.49 6.33
N ALA A 39 4.74 -9.29 6.16
CA ALA A 39 4.60 -10.68 5.74
C ALA A 39 3.74 -11.49 6.72
N VAL A 40 3.97 -11.31 8.01
CA VAL A 40 3.19 -11.98 9.07
C VAL A 40 1.74 -11.48 9.05
N LEU A 41 1.55 -10.17 8.97
CA LEU A 41 0.22 -9.57 8.99
C LEU A 41 -0.68 -10.06 7.87
N TYR A 42 -0.15 -10.20 6.67
CA TYR A 42 -0.91 -10.61 5.49
C TYR A 42 -0.74 -12.11 5.15
N HIS A 43 0.03 -12.85 5.94
CA HIS A 43 0.31 -14.27 5.69
C HIS A 43 0.91 -14.51 4.30
N ILE A 44 1.90 -13.69 3.93
CA ILE A 44 2.57 -13.76 2.64
C ILE A 44 4.07 -14.00 2.82
N ASN A 45 4.72 -14.41 1.73
CA ASN A 45 6.15 -14.61 1.70
C ASN A 45 6.88 -13.28 1.94
N PRO A 46 7.97 -13.25 2.74
CA PRO A 46 8.76 -12.02 2.95
C PRO A 46 9.26 -11.38 1.66
N ASN A 47 9.59 -12.15 0.64
CA ASN A 47 9.99 -11.61 -0.66
C ASN A 47 8.84 -10.86 -1.32
N THR A 48 7.62 -11.35 -1.20
CA THR A 48 6.42 -10.68 -1.70
C THR A 48 6.18 -9.38 -0.93
N ALA A 49 6.35 -9.38 0.38
CA ALA A 49 6.23 -8.19 1.21
C ALA A 49 7.27 -7.12 0.80
N GLY A 50 8.50 -7.53 0.52
CA GLY A 50 9.53 -6.64 0.01
C GLY A 50 9.14 -6.00 -1.33
N ARG A 51 8.54 -6.78 -2.20
CA ARG A 51 8.04 -6.29 -3.49
C ARG A 51 6.91 -5.28 -3.31
N VAL A 52 6.02 -5.50 -2.34
CA VAL A 52 4.95 -4.54 -2.01
C VAL A 52 5.54 -3.17 -1.72
N TYR A 53 6.49 -3.08 -0.80
CA TYR A 53 7.09 -1.80 -0.44
C TYR A 53 7.89 -1.17 -1.57
N LYS A 54 8.62 -1.99 -2.34
CA LYS A 54 9.37 -1.48 -3.49
C LYS A 54 8.44 -0.83 -4.51
N GLU A 55 7.33 -1.47 -4.84
CA GLU A 55 6.35 -0.93 -5.77
C GLU A 55 5.68 0.33 -5.20
N MET A 56 5.37 0.34 -3.90
CA MET A 56 4.80 1.51 -3.25
C MET A 56 5.77 2.70 -3.29
N GLU A 57 7.06 2.46 -3.07
CA GLU A 57 8.08 3.52 -3.17
C GLU A 57 8.16 4.09 -4.59
N LEU A 58 8.09 3.22 -5.61
CA LEU A 58 8.09 3.65 -7.01
C LEU A 58 6.89 4.54 -7.34
N GLN A 59 5.76 4.33 -6.67
CA GLN A 59 4.56 5.13 -6.82
C GLN A 59 4.51 6.31 -5.86
N ASN A 60 5.57 6.55 -5.10
CA ASN A 60 5.67 7.62 -4.09
C ASN A 60 4.63 7.53 -2.97
N MET A 61 4.08 6.33 -2.74
CA MET A 61 3.11 6.11 -1.66
C MET A 61 3.76 6.04 -0.29
N CYS A 62 5.01 5.67 -0.25
CA CYS A 62 5.79 5.58 0.99
C CYS A 62 7.25 5.93 0.72
N TYR A 63 7.99 6.16 1.78
CA TYR A 63 9.42 6.42 1.70
C TYR A 63 10.14 5.73 2.86
N THR A 64 11.38 5.36 2.63
CA THR A 64 12.20 4.70 3.63
C THR A 64 13.21 5.68 4.20
N LYS A 65 13.28 5.76 5.53
CA LYS A 65 14.35 6.48 6.24
C LYS A 65 15.30 5.44 6.81
N ARG A 66 16.53 5.46 6.33
CA ARG A 66 17.55 4.49 6.74
C ARG A 66 17.68 4.44 8.26
N GLY A 67 17.57 3.24 8.82
CA GLY A 67 17.66 3.01 10.26
C GLY A 67 16.39 3.32 11.04
N LEU A 68 15.38 3.93 10.41
CA LEU A 68 14.14 4.32 11.10
C LEU A 68 12.91 3.54 10.59
N GLY A 69 12.90 3.11 9.34
CA GLY A 69 11.80 2.33 8.79
C GLY A 69 11.17 2.96 7.56
N THR A 70 9.99 2.47 7.21
CA THR A 70 9.21 2.91 6.07
C THR A 70 7.96 3.65 6.56
N PHE A 71 7.66 4.78 5.91
CA PHE A 71 6.60 5.69 6.35
C PHE A 71 5.65 6.01 5.19
N VAL A 72 4.37 6.21 5.51
CA VAL A 72 3.38 6.67 4.54
C VAL A 72 3.77 8.06 4.05
N THR A 73 3.56 8.33 2.76
CA THR A 73 3.84 9.65 2.17
C THR A 73 3.18 10.78 2.96
N GLU A 74 3.86 11.91 3.03
CA GLU A 74 3.31 13.15 3.59
C GLU A 74 2.91 14.14 2.48
N ASP A 75 3.07 13.74 1.22
CA ASP A 75 2.76 14.58 0.06
C ASP A 75 1.26 14.57 -0.22
N ALA A 76 0.59 15.69 0.02
CA ALA A 76 -0.84 15.84 -0.20
C ALA A 76 -1.24 15.58 -1.67
N ALA A 77 -0.38 15.91 -2.61
CA ALA A 77 -0.65 15.69 -4.03
C ALA A 77 -0.68 14.19 -4.35
N VAL A 78 0.22 13.40 -3.76
CA VAL A 78 0.21 11.94 -3.91
C VAL A 78 -1.05 11.35 -3.30
N PHE A 79 -1.41 11.78 -2.10
CA PHE A 79 -2.63 11.33 -1.43
C PHE A 79 -3.87 11.60 -2.29
N LYS A 80 -3.96 12.81 -2.84
CA LYS A 80 -5.07 13.19 -3.72
C LYS A 80 -5.12 12.32 -4.96
N ALA A 81 -3.98 12.05 -5.59
CA ALA A 81 -3.89 11.20 -6.77
C ALA A 81 -4.32 9.75 -6.46
N LEU A 82 -3.93 9.23 -5.30
CA LEU A 82 -4.34 7.88 -4.87
C LEU A 82 -5.85 7.80 -4.69
N ARG A 83 -6.43 8.80 -4.04
CA ARG A 83 -7.88 8.85 -3.81
C ARG A 83 -8.65 8.92 -5.11
N GLU A 84 -8.22 9.75 -6.05
CA GLU A 84 -8.86 9.89 -7.36
C GLU A 84 -8.74 8.60 -8.18
N SER A 85 -7.59 7.94 -8.15
CA SER A 85 -7.36 6.68 -8.84
C SER A 85 -8.31 5.59 -8.35
N MET A 86 -8.50 5.46 -7.05
CA MET A 86 -9.42 4.46 -6.48
C MET A 86 -10.87 4.78 -6.79
N ALA A 87 -11.26 6.06 -6.80
CA ALA A 87 -12.60 6.47 -7.17
C ALA A 87 -12.89 6.10 -8.63
N GLN A 88 -11.92 6.29 -9.53
CA GLN A 88 -12.07 5.91 -10.93
C GLN A 88 -12.22 4.40 -11.11
N GLU A 89 -11.43 3.61 -10.40
CA GLU A 89 -11.53 2.15 -10.43
C GLU A 89 -12.91 1.69 -9.97
N PHE A 90 -13.41 2.29 -8.90
CA PHE A 90 -14.74 1.98 -8.37
C PHE A 90 -15.82 2.28 -9.41
N ILE A 91 -15.77 3.43 -10.05
CA ILE A 91 -16.74 3.83 -11.09
C ILE A 91 -16.65 2.87 -12.29
N SER A 92 -15.44 2.53 -12.73
CA SER A 92 -15.24 1.61 -13.85
C SER A 92 -15.83 0.23 -13.58
N ASN A 93 -15.73 -0.25 -12.35
CA ASN A 93 -16.25 -1.55 -11.96
C ASN A 93 -17.78 -1.55 -11.82
N PHE A 94 -18.39 -0.39 -11.74
CA PHE A 94 -19.83 -0.25 -11.56
C PHE A 94 -20.61 -0.23 -12.87
N ILE A 95 -19.92 0.01 -13.96
CA ILE A 95 -20.50 0.03 -15.31
C ILE A 95 -20.32 -1.34 -15.96
#